data_09d4112851468e130e5b3ddd73a8e86e
#
_entry.id   09d4112851468e130e5b3ddd73a8e86e
#
_cell.length_a   1.000
_cell.length_b   1.000
_cell.length_c   1.000
_cell.angle_alpha   90.00
_cell.angle_beta   90.00
_cell.angle_gamma   90.00
#
_symmetry.space_group_name_H-M   'P 1'
#
loop_
_entity.id
_entity.type
_entity.pdbx_description
1 polymer ?
#
loop_
_entity_poly.entity_id
_entity_poly.type
_entity_poly.pdbx_seq_one_letter_code
_entity_poly.pdbx_strand_id
1 'polypeptide(L)'
;MFGGGELVELDRVSFRYTEMEKEALQDISLKVDRGKCLVLSGSSGCGKTTITRIINGLIPSFYQGELSGTIKIDGEDISGREPHELATKVGSVFQNPRTQFFNTDTDSEIVFGMENCGVAYEEMHMRYEQTVDDLNLESLCGRDIFALSGGEKQRIAFGSIYALSPEVYVLDEPSANLDMIATLRLRDLLLQLKNSGKTLLISEHRLYYLRDVADQVALIHEGRLIGLYEMDRLADAPVERLNSMGLRTLYDVEAQASPISCPTKIPALEVRDLTVKRSGKVVLSSANISADYGDIVGIIGENGIGKTTLARTICGLMKEKEGDIYFAGKLMDVRMRKQFVFLVMQDPNYQLFSDSVVGEMALTASGDTPDSDEVRRILSVLELTDVRDRHPLSLSGGQKQRLCIALAALSPAKILLFDEPTSGLDFGNMNRVANMLKELSKKKAIIVISHDNEFLNLVCTRIMSL
;
A
#
# COMPACT_ATOMS: atom_id res chain seq x y z
N MET A 1 36.13 13.20 -0.52
CA MET A 1 35.54 13.65 -1.82
C MET A 1 35.10 12.38 -2.54
N PHE A 2 33.85 12.02 -2.43
CA PHE A 2 33.27 10.92 -3.22
C PHE A 2 33.08 11.46 -4.62
N GLY A 3 33.74 10.84 -5.64
CA GLY A 3 33.58 11.21 -7.02
C GLY A 3 32.12 11.07 -7.44
N GLY A 4 31.47 12.17 -7.78
CA GLY A 4 30.09 12.23 -8.24
C GLY A 4 29.99 11.65 -9.66
N GLY A 5 29.77 10.33 -9.74
CA GLY A 5 29.43 9.61 -10.96
C GLY A 5 28.05 9.00 -10.88
N GLU A 6 27.41 8.80 -12.02
CA GLU A 6 26.14 8.11 -12.13
C GLU A 6 26.28 6.68 -11.62
N LEU A 7 25.44 6.27 -10.67
CA LEU A 7 25.46 4.90 -10.14
C LEU A 7 24.45 4.00 -10.83
N VAL A 8 23.25 4.53 -11.15
CA VAL A 8 22.24 3.79 -11.91
C VAL A 8 21.91 4.60 -13.16
N GLU A 9 22.00 3.95 -14.33
CA GLU A 9 21.70 4.55 -15.63
C GLU A 9 20.77 3.64 -16.43
N LEU A 10 19.66 4.18 -16.90
CA LEU A 10 18.79 3.60 -17.91
C LEU A 10 18.93 4.48 -19.17
N ASP A 11 19.26 3.90 -20.30
CA ASP A 11 19.35 4.61 -21.60
C ASP A 11 18.40 3.97 -22.60
N ARG A 12 17.36 4.70 -22.97
CA ARG A 12 16.32 4.31 -23.93
C ARG A 12 15.73 2.93 -23.67
N VAL A 13 15.42 2.64 -22.40
CA VAL A 13 14.90 1.34 -21.99
C VAL A 13 13.43 1.23 -22.34
N SER A 14 13.08 0.21 -23.12
CA SER A 14 11.70 -0.20 -23.40
C SER A 14 11.49 -1.64 -22.98
N PHE A 15 10.31 -1.96 -22.49
CA PHE A 15 9.96 -3.30 -22.06
C PHE A 15 8.50 -3.64 -22.31
N ARG A 16 8.26 -4.86 -22.86
CA ARG A 16 6.94 -5.43 -23.06
C ARG A 16 6.88 -6.84 -22.45
N TYR A 17 5.94 -7.04 -21.51
CA TYR A 17 5.69 -8.38 -20.97
C TYR A 17 5.16 -9.32 -22.06
N THR A 18 5.55 -10.59 -22.04
CA THR A 18 5.15 -11.60 -23.06
C THR A 18 3.63 -11.72 -23.21
N GLU A 19 2.88 -11.55 -22.11
CA GLU A 19 1.42 -11.68 -22.09
C GLU A 19 0.67 -10.37 -22.43
N MET A 20 1.40 -9.28 -22.71
CA MET A 20 0.81 -7.96 -22.97
C MET A 20 1.07 -7.50 -24.40
N GLU A 21 0.06 -6.91 -25.03
CA GLU A 21 0.22 -6.26 -26.34
C GLU A 21 0.91 -4.90 -26.23
N LYS A 22 0.66 -4.18 -25.14
CA LYS A 22 1.23 -2.85 -24.90
C LYS A 22 2.58 -2.93 -24.17
N GLU A 23 3.49 -2.06 -24.56
CA GLU A 23 4.74 -1.84 -23.83
C GLU A 23 4.43 -1.29 -22.43
N ALA A 24 5.07 -1.89 -21.43
CA ALA A 24 5.03 -1.41 -20.05
C ALA A 24 5.96 -0.22 -19.82
N LEU A 25 7.05 -0.14 -20.59
CA LEU A 25 8.00 0.99 -20.63
C LEU A 25 8.33 1.34 -22.08
N GLN A 26 8.44 2.63 -22.34
CA GLN A 26 8.72 3.18 -23.69
C GLN A 26 9.79 4.26 -23.59
N ASP A 27 10.98 3.95 -24.09
CA ASP A 27 12.11 4.89 -24.25
C ASP A 27 12.47 5.65 -22.94
N ILE A 28 12.56 4.91 -21.83
CA ILE A 28 12.91 5.45 -20.52
C ILE A 28 14.41 5.74 -20.47
N SER A 29 14.77 7.01 -20.29
CA SER A 29 16.14 7.43 -20.00
C SER A 29 16.17 8.12 -18.65
N LEU A 30 16.94 7.56 -17.69
CA LEU A 30 16.95 7.97 -16.29
C LEU A 30 18.33 7.73 -15.70
N LYS A 31 18.77 8.66 -14.83
CA LYS A 31 20.06 8.57 -14.14
C LYS A 31 19.90 8.88 -12.67
N VAL A 32 20.62 8.13 -11.83
CA VAL A 32 20.68 8.38 -10.40
C VAL A 32 22.14 8.45 -9.99
N ASP A 33 22.53 9.59 -9.47
CA ASP A 33 23.90 9.80 -8.99
C ASP A 33 24.14 9.06 -7.66
N ARG A 34 25.38 8.71 -7.41
CA ARG A 34 25.81 8.08 -6.13
C ARG A 34 25.43 8.94 -4.92
N GLY A 35 24.81 8.30 -3.92
CA GLY A 35 24.37 8.99 -2.70
C GLY A 35 23.12 9.86 -2.86
N LYS A 36 22.42 9.77 -3.99
CA LYS A 36 21.19 10.49 -4.26
C LYS A 36 19.95 9.60 -4.09
N CYS A 37 18.82 10.25 -3.84
CA CYS A 37 17.53 9.63 -3.76
C CYS A 37 16.64 10.09 -4.90
N LEU A 38 16.25 9.14 -5.78
CA LEU A 38 15.27 9.36 -6.83
C LEU A 38 13.95 8.68 -6.47
N VAL A 39 12.85 9.42 -6.55
CA VAL A 39 11.51 8.88 -6.38
C VAL A 39 10.85 8.71 -7.75
N LEU A 40 10.33 7.51 -8.02
CA LEU A 40 9.46 7.22 -9.16
C LEU A 40 8.02 7.43 -8.73
N SER A 41 7.30 8.36 -9.35
CA SER A 41 5.89 8.61 -9.07
C SER A 41 5.07 8.65 -10.37
N GLY A 42 3.76 8.56 -10.25
CA GLY A 42 2.83 8.50 -11.38
C GLY A 42 1.65 7.59 -11.10
N SER A 43 0.75 7.44 -12.08
CA SER A 43 -0.46 6.64 -11.93
C SER A 43 -0.17 5.15 -11.67
N SER A 44 -1.11 4.45 -11.06
CA SER A 44 -1.00 3.00 -10.86
C SER A 44 -0.92 2.29 -12.22
N GLY A 45 0.04 1.36 -12.34
CA GLY A 45 0.27 0.65 -13.60
C GLY A 45 1.07 1.42 -14.66
N CYS A 46 1.61 2.61 -14.36
CA CYS A 46 2.37 3.41 -15.33
C CYS A 46 3.81 2.89 -15.59
N GLY A 47 4.26 1.82 -14.94
CA GLY A 47 5.56 1.21 -15.17
C GLY A 47 6.59 1.36 -14.04
N LYS A 48 6.28 1.99 -12.90
CA LYS A 48 7.22 2.16 -11.77
C LYS A 48 7.82 0.85 -11.29
N THR A 49 6.96 -0.13 -10.95
CA THR A 49 7.39 -1.47 -10.53
C THR A 49 8.17 -2.21 -11.65
N THR A 50 7.90 -1.92 -12.92
CA THR A 50 8.68 -2.48 -14.03
C THR A 50 10.10 -1.91 -14.02
N ILE A 51 10.28 -0.62 -13.77
CA ILE A 51 11.61 0.00 -13.62
C ILE A 51 12.36 -0.62 -12.43
N THR A 52 11.71 -0.77 -11.27
CA THR A 52 12.36 -1.40 -10.10
C THR A 52 12.78 -2.84 -10.39
N ARG A 53 11.95 -3.63 -11.09
CA ARG A 53 12.26 -5.02 -11.51
C ARG A 53 13.37 -5.12 -12.53
N ILE A 54 13.57 -4.13 -13.37
CA ILE A 54 14.70 -4.08 -14.31
C ILE A 54 16.00 -3.84 -13.54
N ILE A 55 16.02 -2.88 -12.64
CA ILE A 55 17.23 -2.49 -11.89
C ILE A 55 17.70 -3.61 -10.94
N ASN A 56 16.79 -4.38 -10.36
CA ASN A 56 17.15 -5.52 -9.50
C ASN A 56 17.33 -6.84 -10.26
N GLY A 57 17.29 -6.84 -11.58
CA GLY A 57 17.51 -8.01 -12.43
C GLY A 57 16.37 -9.02 -12.48
N LEU A 58 15.22 -8.74 -11.87
CA LEU A 58 14.05 -9.64 -11.98
C LEU A 58 13.44 -9.66 -13.39
N ILE A 59 13.70 -8.64 -14.18
CA ILE A 59 13.45 -8.60 -15.62
C ILE A 59 14.80 -8.70 -16.32
N PRO A 60 14.99 -9.63 -17.24
CA PRO A 60 14.03 -10.59 -17.79
C PRO A 60 13.99 -11.95 -17.08
N SER A 61 14.80 -12.20 -16.04
CA SER A 61 15.03 -13.54 -15.46
C SER A 61 13.74 -14.19 -14.91
N PHE A 62 12.93 -13.47 -14.15
CA PHE A 62 11.65 -13.95 -13.58
C PHE A 62 10.43 -13.49 -14.37
N TYR A 63 10.48 -12.27 -14.89
CA TYR A 63 9.40 -11.68 -15.67
C TYR A 63 9.80 -11.61 -17.12
N GLN A 64 9.32 -12.58 -17.89
CA GLN A 64 9.66 -12.73 -19.31
C GLN A 64 9.04 -11.60 -20.16
N GLY A 65 9.80 -11.15 -21.15
CA GLY A 65 9.37 -10.13 -22.07
C GLY A 65 10.49 -9.67 -23.00
N GLU A 66 10.16 -8.69 -23.83
CA GLU A 66 11.11 -8.08 -24.75
C GLU A 66 11.67 -6.81 -24.09
N LEU A 67 12.96 -6.86 -23.75
CA LEU A 67 13.72 -5.76 -23.17
C LEU A 67 14.66 -5.18 -24.20
N SER A 68 14.70 -3.87 -24.35
CA SER A 68 15.64 -3.13 -25.20
C SER A 68 16.19 -1.91 -24.47
N GLY A 69 17.26 -1.32 -24.98
CA GLY A 69 18.01 -0.25 -24.33
C GLY A 69 19.18 -0.78 -23.50
N THR A 70 19.83 0.10 -22.74
CA THR A 70 21.00 -0.23 -21.91
C THR A 70 20.74 0.08 -20.45
N ILE A 71 21.14 -0.81 -19.55
CA ILE A 71 20.99 -0.65 -18.11
C ILE A 71 22.35 -0.80 -17.47
N LYS A 72 22.81 0.25 -16.76
CA LYS A 72 24.11 0.21 -16.09
C LYS A 72 23.97 0.47 -14.60
N ILE A 73 24.77 -0.28 -13.81
CA ILE A 73 24.99 -0.02 -12.40
C ILE A 73 26.50 0.09 -12.18
N ASP A 74 26.92 1.20 -11.61
CA ASP A 74 28.34 1.53 -11.41
C ASP A 74 29.16 1.47 -12.71
N GLY A 75 28.56 1.97 -13.81
CA GLY A 75 29.14 1.96 -15.15
C GLY A 75 29.17 0.61 -15.86
N GLU A 76 28.81 -0.48 -15.20
CA GLU A 76 28.75 -1.85 -15.77
C GLU A 76 27.37 -2.11 -16.33
N ASP A 77 27.30 -2.61 -17.57
CA ASP A 77 26.06 -3.12 -18.15
C ASP A 77 25.59 -4.38 -17.41
N ILE A 78 24.36 -4.34 -16.90
CA ILE A 78 23.74 -5.43 -16.18
C ILE A 78 22.78 -6.27 -17.05
N SER A 79 22.66 -5.95 -18.33
CA SER A 79 21.77 -6.66 -19.26
C SER A 79 22.17 -8.14 -19.33
N GLY A 80 21.25 -9.03 -18.95
CA GLY A 80 21.49 -10.46 -18.93
C GLY A 80 22.26 -11.01 -17.74
N ARG A 81 22.55 -10.18 -16.71
CA ARG A 81 23.06 -10.69 -15.43
C ARG A 81 21.94 -11.31 -14.61
N GLU A 82 22.26 -12.37 -13.90
CA GLU A 82 21.31 -13.02 -13.00
C GLU A 82 21.10 -12.22 -11.69
N PRO A 83 19.91 -12.25 -11.08
CA PRO A 83 19.59 -11.49 -9.85
C PRO A 83 20.60 -11.75 -8.71
N HIS A 84 21.12 -12.96 -8.57
CA HIS A 84 22.08 -13.29 -7.51
C HIS A 84 23.43 -12.56 -7.68
N GLU A 85 23.83 -12.25 -8.91
CA GLU A 85 25.06 -11.49 -9.19
C GLU A 85 24.90 -10.01 -8.82
N LEU A 86 23.64 -9.51 -8.83
CA LEU A 86 23.31 -8.13 -8.50
C LEU A 86 23.00 -7.93 -7.01
N ALA A 87 22.67 -9.01 -6.29
CA ALA A 87 22.17 -8.94 -4.91
C ALA A 87 23.13 -8.23 -3.92
N THR A 88 24.45 -8.27 -4.18
CA THR A 88 25.43 -7.54 -3.36
C THR A 88 25.50 -6.04 -3.67
N LYS A 89 25.09 -5.62 -4.88
CA LYS A 89 25.10 -4.21 -5.32
C LYS A 89 23.77 -3.56 -5.13
N VAL A 90 22.65 -4.30 -5.34
CA VAL A 90 21.27 -3.81 -5.33
C VAL A 90 20.44 -4.60 -4.32
N GLY A 91 20.00 -3.95 -3.28
CA GLY A 91 19.06 -4.52 -2.32
C GLY A 91 17.64 -4.05 -2.62
N SER A 92 16.67 -4.96 -2.60
CA SER A 92 15.27 -4.64 -2.94
C SER A 92 14.32 -4.94 -1.80
N VAL A 93 13.43 -3.98 -1.52
CA VAL A 93 12.28 -4.16 -0.63
C VAL A 93 11.01 -4.10 -1.45
N PHE A 94 10.25 -5.21 -1.49
CA PHE A 94 9.05 -5.34 -2.30
C PHE A 94 7.82 -4.77 -1.60
N GLN A 95 6.84 -4.34 -2.38
CA GLN A 95 5.55 -3.84 -1.92
C GLN A 95 4.85 -4.80 -0.93
N ASN A 96 4.94 -6.11 -1.20
CA ASN A 96 4.43 -7.13 -0.30
C ASN A 96 5.60 -7.88 0.37
N PRO A 97 5.93 -7.60 1.62
CA PRO A 97 7.05 -8.25 2.31
C PRO A 97 6.89 -9.77 2.44
N ARG A 98 5.65 -10.30 2.39
CA ARG A 98 5.40 -11.75 2.48
C ARG A 98 6.01 -12.54 1.30
N THR A 99 6.19 -11.91 0.15
CA THR A 99 6.77 -12.56 -1.03
C THR A 99 8.30 -12.56 -1.01
N GLN A 100 8.90 -11.92 -0.01
CA GLN A 100 10.35 -11.77 0.13
C GLN A 100 10.95 -12.79 1.11
N PHE A 101 10.16 -13.33 2.05
CA PHE A 101 10.65 -14.20 3.11
C PHE A 101 10.89 -15.62 2.65
N PHE A 102 12.03 -16.16 3.07
CA PHE A 102 12.47 -17.55 2.85
C PHE A 102 12.48 -18.36 4.13
N ASN A 103 12.68 -17.71 5.29
CA ASN A 103 12.76 -18.36 6.59
C ASN A 103 11.45 -18.25 7.37
N THR A 104 11.35 -19.05 8.44
CA THR A 104 10.19 -19.03 9.34
C THR A 104 10.40 -18.15 10.56
N ASP A 105 11.64 -17.87 10.91
CA ASP A 105 12.01 -17.02 12.04
C ASP A 105 12.77 -15.76 11.58
N THR A 106 12.67 -14.72 12.39
CA THR A 106 13.16 -13.38 12.09
C THR A 106 14.68 -13.28 12.01
N ASP A 107 15.40 -14.01 12.87
CA ASP A 107 16.85 -13.91 12.96
C ASP A 107 17.50 -14.55 11.74
N SER A 108 17.07 -15.75 11.37
CA SER A 108 17.48 -16.43 10.16
C SER A 108 17.16 -15.62 8.91
N GLU A 109 16.03 -14.90 8.88
CA GLU A 109 15.66 -14.06 7.75
C GLU A 109 16.59 -12.85 7.59
N ILE A 110 16.97 -12.20 8.71
CA ILE A 110 17.88 -11.04 8.67
C ILE A 110 19.25 -11.45 8.13
N VAL A 111 19.76 -12.63 8.49
CA VAL A 111 21.09 -13.08 8.05
C VAL A 111 21.10 -13.79 6.71
N PHE A 112 19.95 -14.21 6.19
CA PHE A 112 19.80 -15.05 5.01
C PHE A 112 20.57 -14.54 3.77
N GLY A 113 20.47 -13.23 3.49
CA GLY A 113 21.19 -12.63 2.36
C GLY A 113 22.70 -12.70 2.51
N MET A 114 23.20 -12.51 3.73
CA MET A 114 24.65 -12.59 4.03
C MET A 114 25.17 -14.02 3.94
N GLU A 115 24.41 -15.01 4.41
CA GLU A 115 24.73 -16.43 4.28
C GLU A 115 24.88 -16.83 2.80
N ASN A 116 23.92 -16.45 1.96
CA ASN A 116 23.94 -16.74 0.53
C ASN A 116 25.11 -16.05 -0.21
N CYS A 117 25.56 -14.90 0.29
CA CYS A 117 26.74 -14.19 -0.24
C CYS A 117 28.06 -14.70 0.34
N GLY A 118 28.05 -15.70 1.23
CA GLY A 118 29.25 -16.28 1.83
C GLY A 118 29.98 -15.34 2.79
N VAL A 119 29.29 -14.44 3.46
CA VAL A 119 29.85 -13.54 4.48
C VAL A 119 30.36 -14.37 5.65
N ALA A 120 31.57 -14.08 6.15
CA ALA A 120 32.17 -14.79 7.30
C ALA A 120 31.29 -14.65 8.54
N TYR A 121 31.20 -15.71 9.37
CA TYR A 121 30.33 -15.78 10.53
C TYR A 121 30.52 -14.60 11.50
N GLU A 122 31.74 -14.20 11.81
CA GLU A 122 32.04 -13.10 12.73
C GLU A 122 31.55 -11.75 12.20
N GLU A 123 31.73 -11.52 10.89
CA GLU A 123 31.22 -10.32 10.22
C GLU A 123 29.70 -10.33 10.12
N MET A 124 29.09 -11.47 9.82
CA MET A 124 27.66 -11.65 9.76
C MET A 124 27.00 -11.37 11.13
N HIS A 125 27.61 -11.87 12.22
CA HIS A 125 27.10 -11.64 13.58
C HIS A 125 27.20 -10.15 13.96
N MET A 126 28.30 -9.50 13.67
CA MET A 126 28.47 -8.06 13.90
C MET A 126 27.44 -7.22 13.12
N ARG A 127 27.22 -7.52 11.84
CA ARG A 127 26.24 -6.83 11.00
C ARG A 127 24.79 -7.11 11.46
N TYR A 128 24.51 -8.32 11.95
CA TYR A 128 23.20 -8.66 12.53
C TYR A 128 22.93 -7.80 13.76
N GLU A 129 23.86 -7.76 14.74
CA GLU A 129 23.70 -6.94 15.94
C GLU A 129 23.51 -5.46 15.61
N GLN A 130 24.33 -4.93 14.70
CA GLN A 130 24.20 -3.56 14.22
C GLN A 130 22.83 -3.31 13.56
N THR A 131 22.35 -4.24 12.74
CA THR A 131 21.04 -4.13 12.09
C THR A 131 19.90 -4.13 13.10
N VAL A 132 19.98 -4.99 14.12
CA VAL A 132 18.98 -5.06 15.20
C VAL A 132 18.93 -3.75 15.97
N ASP A 133 20.08 -3.19 16.30
CA ASP A 133 20.20 -1.94 17.06
C ASP A 133 19.73 -0.73 16.22
N ASP A 134 20.29 -0.55 15.02
CA ASP A 134 19.98 0.59 14.13
C ASP A 134 18.48 0.66 13.76
N LEU A 135 17.84 -0.50 13.60
CA LEU A 135 16.42 -0.61 13.21
C LEU A 135 15.48 -0.86 14.40
N ASN A 136 16.00 -0.92 15.62
CA ASN A 136 15.26 -1.21 16.85
C ASN A 136 14.45 -2.50 16.73
N LEU A 137 15.06 -3.60 16.26
CA LEU A 137 14.39 -4.88 16.00
C LEU A 137 14.37 -5.83 17.19
N GLU A 138 14.92 -5.49 18.36
CA GLU A 138 15.13 -6.37 19.51
C GLU A 138 13.83 -7.08 19.93
N SER A 139 12.70 -6.38 19.89
CA SER A 139 11.39 -6.94 20.24
C SER A 139 10.86 -7.93 19.20
N LEU A 140 11.48 -8.01 18.04
CA LEU A 140 11.10 -8.90 16.93
C LEU A 140 12.05 -10.10 16.79
N CYS A 141 13.23 -10.08 17.43
CA CYS A 141 14.18 -11.19 17.38
C CYS A 141 13.59 -12.47 17.93
N GLY A 142 13.96 -13.62 17.34
CA GLY A 142 13.52 -14.94 17.75
C GLY A 142 12.02 -15.23 17.55
N ARG A 143 11.30 -14.42 16.75
CA ARG A 143 9.86 -14.59 16.54
C ARG A 143 9.55 -15.30 15.23
N ASP A 144 8.42 -16.01 15.23
CA ASP A 144 7.83 -16.57 14.01
C ASP A 144 7.33 -15.44 13.10
N ILE A 145 7.86 -15.39 11.86
CA ILE A 145 7.49 -14.40 10.84
C ILE A 145 6.00 -14.43 10.52
N PHE A 146 5.37 -15.60 10.53
CA PHE A 146 3.94 -15.72 10.25
C PHE A 146 3.06 -15.07 11.33
N ALA A 147 3.57 -15.00 12.55
CA ALA A 147 2.87 -14.36 13.68
C ALA A 147 2.99 -12.82 13.68
N LEU A 148 3.88 -12.24 12.85
CA LEU A 148 4.11 -10.80 12.77
C LEU A 148 2.96 -10.07 12.07
N SER A 149 2.70 -8.83 12.51
CA SER A 149 1.86 -7.86 11.79
C SER A 149 2.50 -7.44 10.46
N GLY A 150 1.72 -6.77 9.59
CA GLY A 150 2.23 -6.27 8.30
C GLY A 150 3.41 -5.31 8.44
N GLY A 151 3.32 -4.36 9.36
CA GLY A 151 4.41 -3.40 9.63
C GLY A 151 5.66 -4.05 10.24
N GLU A 152 5.49 -5.03 11.16
CA GLU A 152 6.62 -5.80 11.70
C GLU A 152 7.31 -6.61 10.60
N LYS A 153 6.55 -7.24 9.70
CA LYS A 153 7.09 -7.94 8.52
C LYS A 153 7.91 -7.02 7.63
N GLN A 154 7.43 -5.81 7.40
CA GLN A 154 8.14 -4.84 6.57
C GLN A 154 9.48 -4.42 7.22
N ARG A 155 9.51 -4.26 8.55
CA ARG A 155 10.75 -3.98 9.29
C ARG A 155 11.76 -5.12 9.16
N ILE A 156 11.33 -6.39 9.25
CA ILE A 156 12.22 -7.55 9.06
C ILE A 156 12.72 -7.63 7.61
N ALA A 157 11.82 -7.47 6.61
CA ALA A 157 12.20 -7.46 5.20
C ALA A 157 13.20 -6.34 4.89
N PHE A 158 13.05 -5.18 5.52
CA PHE A 158 14.03 -4.10 5.41
C PHE A 158 15.34 -4.47 6.11
N GLY A 159 15.28 -5.08 7.30
CA GLY A 159 16.43 -5.52 8.07
C GLY A 159 17.32 -6.52 7.31
N SER A 160 16.73 -7.46 6.59
CA SER A 160 17.48 -8.43 5.79
C SER A 160 18.29 -7.77 4.66
N ILE A 161 17.74 -6.72 4.05
CA ILE A 161 18.46 -5.96 3.02
C ILE A 161 19.47 -4.98 3.64
N TYR A 162 19.14 -4.37 4.80
CA TYR A 162 20.04 -3.49 5.52
C TYR A 162 21.31 -4.21 5.97
N ALA A 163 21.19 -5.43 6.50
CA ALA A 163 22.30 -6.26 6.94
C ALA A 163 23.28 -6.60 5.79
N LEU A 164 22.76 -6.78 4.58
CA LEU A 164 23.59 -7.01 3.38
C LEU A 164 24.36 -5.75 2.95
N SER A 165 23.89 -4.56 3.34
CA SER A 165 24.52 -3.24 3.08
C SER A 165 24.85 -2.95 1.61
N PRO A 166 23.91 -3.10 0.66
CA PRO A 166 24.13 -2.82 -0.75
C PRO A 166 24.44 -1.34 -1.00
N GLU A 167 24.92 -1.00 -2.20
CA GLU A 167 25.14 0.39 -2.61
C GLU A 167 23.86 1.09 -3.08
N VAL A 168 22.97 0.33 -3.72
CA VAL A 168 21.68 0.79 -4.24
C VAL A 168 20.55 0.11 -3.49
N TYR A 169 19.64 0.89 -2.93
CA TYR A 169 18.39 0.42 -2.33
C TYR A 169 17.23 0.72 -3.26
N VAL A 170 16.52 -0.31 -3.68
CA VAL A 170 15.32 -0.21 -4.52
C VAL A 170 14.11 -0.55 -3.67
N LEU A 171 13.21 0.40 -3.45
CA LEU A 171 12.03 0.21 -2.62
C LEU A 171 10.75 0.43 -3.45
N ASP A 172 9.86 -0.56 -3.44
CA ASP A 172 8.58 -0.47 -4.16
C ASP A 172 7.43 -0.29 -3.17
N GLU A 173 6.84 0.91 -3.15
CA GLU A 173 5.76 1.35 -2.26
C GLU A 173 6.00 0.99 -0.77
N PRO A 174 7.14 1.39 -0.17
CA PRO A 174 7.51 0.96 1.17
C PRO A 174 6.60 1.48 2.27
N SER A 175 5.79 2.51 2.03
CA SER A 175 4.87 3.08 3.02
C SER A 175 3.44 2.50 2.97
N ALA A 176 3.12 1.62 2.02
CA ALA A 176 1.73 1.22 1.71
C ALA A 176 0.94 0.64 2.89
N ASN A 177 1.60 -0.05 3.83
CA ASN A 177 0.97 -0.71 4.98
C ASN A 177 1.41 -0.12 6.33
N LEU A 178 2.06 1.03 6.33
CA LEU A 178 2.58 1.67 7.54
C LEU A 178 1.61 2.73 8.07
N ASP A 179 1.49 2.79 9.40
CA ASP A 179 0.90 3.94 10.08
C ASP A 179 1.85 5.15 10.06
N MET A 180 1.38 6.28 10.55
CA MET A 180 2.14 7.53 10.57
C MET A 180 3.48 7.36 11.31
N ILE A 181 3.48 6.72 12.49
CA ILE A 181 4.68 6.55 13.31
C ILE A 181 5.70 5.67 12.59
N ALA A 182 5.27 4.56 12.01
CA ALA A 182 6.14 3.68 11.24
C ALA A 182 6.65 4.35 9.95
N THR A 183 5.83 5.19 9.31
CA THR A 183 6.24 5.97 8.12
C THR A 183 7.32 7.00 8.47
N LEU A 184 7.21 7.69 9.60
CA LEU A 184 8.23 8.62 10.06
C LEU A 184 9.55 7.91 10.42
N ARG A 185 9.48 6.73 11.04
CA ARG A 185 10.67 5.90 11.28
C ARG A 185 11.33 5.45 9.99
N LEU A 186 10.53 5.05 8.99
CA LEU A 186 11.05 4.73 7.65
C LEU A 186 11.76 5.94 7.02
N ARG A 187 11.20 7.13 7.11
CA ARG A 187 11.83 8.38 6.65
C ARG A 187 13.20 8.57 7.29
N ASP A 188 13.27 8.46 8.61
CA ASP A 188 14.51 8.69 9.37
C ASP A 188 15.60 7.69 8.95
N LEU A 189 15.21 6.44 8.73
CA LEU A 189 16.08 5.39 8.22
C LEU A 189 16.58 5.67 6.80
N LEU A 190 15.70 6.11 5.89
CA LEU A 190 16.10 6.48 4.53
C LEU A 190 17.06 7.67 4.53
N LEU A 191 16.87 8.65 5.43
CA LEU A 191 17.82 9.75 5.64
C LEU A 191 19.18 9.25 6.13
N GLN A 192 19.20 8.31 7.08
CA GLN A 192 20.44 7.69 7.58
C GLN A 192 21.20 6.98 6.45
N LEU A 193 20.51 6.16 5.63
CA LEU A 193 21.11 5.51 4.48
C LEU A 193 21.69 6.52 3.47
N LYS A 194 20.91 7.53 3.10
CA LYS A 194 21.37 8.59 2.19
C LYS A 194 22.59 9.31 2.73
N ASN A 195 22.57 9.69 4.00
CA ASN A 195 23.70 10.37 4.67
C ASN A 195 24.95 9.49 4.77
N SER A 196 24.80 8.16 4.80
CA SER A 196 25.92 7.20 4.72
C SER A 196 26.44 6.98 3.28
N GLY A 197 25.89 7.72 2.30
CA GLY A 197 26.32 7.68 0.89
C GLY A 197 25.64 6.61 0.07
N LYS A 198 24.60 5.93 0.59
CA LYS A 198 23.80 4.95 -0.16
C LYS A 198 22.89 5.64 -1.17
N THR A 199 22.67 4.99 -2.31
CA THR A 199 21.79 5.49 -3.37
C THR A 199 20.42 4.86 -3.24
N LEU A 200 19.36 5.67 -3.33
CA LEU A 200 17.99 5.23 -3.12
C LEU A 200 17.17 5.42 -4.38
N LEU A 201 16.47 4.39 -4.80
CA LEU A 201 15.42 4.44 -5.82
C LEU A 201 14.11 3.99 -5.19
N ILE A 202 13.12 4.86 -5.12
CA ILE A 202 11.87 4.59 -4.39
C ILE A 202 10.68 4.79 -5.33
N SER A 203 9.89 3.74 -5.55
CA SER A 203 8.58 3.86 -6.18
C SER A 203 7.56 4.22 -5.11
N GLU A 204 6.85 5.36 -5.23
CA GLU A 204 5.93 5.79 -4.18
C GLU A 204 4.82 6.71 -4.71
N HIS A 205 3.67 6.62 -4.02
CA HIS A 205 2.53 7.52 -4.23
C HIS A 205 2.42 8.58 -3.13
N ARG A 206 2.76 8.23 -1.89
CA ARG A 206 2.75 9.14 -0.73
C ARG A 206 4.09 9.86 -0.62
N LEU A 207 4.16 11.10 -1.11
CA LEU A 207 5.42 11.81 -1.20
C LEU A 207 5.78 12.63 0.04
N TYR A 208 4.83 12.91 0.95
CA TYR A 208 5.01 13.83 2.07
C TYR A 208 6.19 13.46 2.99
N TYR A 209 6.40 12.17 3.27
CA TYR A 209 7.49 11.73 4.14
C TYR A 209 8.85 11.67 3.44
N LEU A 210 8.87 11.75 2.10
CA LEU A 210 10.08 11.75 1.28
C LEU A 210 10.59 13.14 0.95
N ARG A 211 9.89 14.19 1.38
CA ARG A 211 10.25 15.58 1.08
C ARG A 211 11.68 15.92 1.43
N ASP A 212 12.15 15.48 2.61
CA ASP A 212 13.51 15.74 3.10
C ASP A 212 14.51 14.67 2.65
N VAL A 213 14.02 13.54 2.11
CA VAL A 213 14.84 12.40 1.67
C VAL A 213 15.19 12.50 0.19
N ALA A 214 14.20 12.75 -0.65
CA ALA A 214 14.36 12.71 -2.09
C ALA A 214 15.10 13.95 -2.61
N ASP A 215 15.98 13.74 -3.58
CA ASP A 215 16.58 14.83 -4.36
C ASP A 215 15.70 15.16 -5.57
N GLN A 216 15.22 14.13 -6.25
CA GLN A 216 14.44 14.27 -7.48
C GLN A 216 13.23 13.33 -7.50
N VAL A 217 12.22 13.75 -8.26
CA VAL A 217 11.03 12.94 -8.57
C VAL A 217 10.92 12.78 -10.08
N ALA A 218 10.95 11.53 -10.54
CA ALA A 218 10.66 11.16 -11.92
C ALA A 218 9.17 10.84 -12.06
N LEU A 219 8.47 11.60 -12.89
CA LEU A 219 7.04 11.40 -13.13
C LEU A 219 6.86 10.49 -14.35
N ILE A 220 6.27 9.32 -14.12
CA ILE A 220 6.01 8.30 -15.14
C ILE A 220 4.52 8.30 -15.49
N HIS A 221 4.23 8.29 -16.79
CA HIS A 221 2.86 8.16 -17.30
C HIS A 221 2.84 7.25 -18.52
N GLU A 222 1.99 6.25 -18.51
CA GLU A 222 1.83 5.25 -19.59
C GLU A 222 3.18 4.70 -20.13
N GLY A 223 4.06 4.32 -19.23
CA GLY A 223 5.36 3.76 -19.57
C GLY A 223 6.42 4.78 -20.03
N ARG A 224 6.15 6.08 -20.00
CA ARG A 224 7.07 7.14 -20.42
C ARG A 224 7.47 8.05 -19.27
N LEU A 225 8.70 8.52 -19.28
CA LEU A 225 9.15 9.61 -18.41
C LEU A 225 8.62 10.93 -18.95
N ILE A 226 7.68 11.55 -18.24
CA ILE A 226 7.09 12.83 -18.67
C ILE A 226 7.75 14.04 -18.00
N GLY A 227 8.55 13.83 -16.97
CA GLY A 227 9.32 14.89 -16.33
C GLY A 227 10.20 14.40 -15.20
N LEU A 228 11.31 15.10 -14.99
CA LEU A 228 12.21 14.95 -13.87
C LEU A 228 12.24 16.28 -13.10
N TYR A 229 11.90 16.25 -11.83
CA TYR A 229 11.71 17.45 -11.01
C TYR A 229 12.59 17.39 -9.77
N GLU A 230 13.25 18.51 -9.45
CA GLU A 230 13.90 18.67 -8.15
C GLU A 230 12.83 18.68 -7.04
N MET A 231 13.07 17.94 -5.95
CA MET A 231 12.11 17.84 -4.85
C MET A 231 11.77 19.20 -4.24
N ASP A 232 12.75 20.07 -4.06
CA ASP A 232 12.55 21.42 -3.51
C ASP A 232 11.58 22.25 -4.35
N ARG A 233 11.68 22.15 -5.69
CA ARG A 233 10.76 22.87 -6.60
C ARG A 233 9.34 22.33 -6.55
N LEU A 234 9.17 21.02 -6.32
CA LEU A 234 7.85 20.44 -6.13
C LEU A 234 7.28 20.80 -4.75
N ALA A 235 8.14 20.88 -3.73
CA ALA A 235 7.73 21.28 -2.39
C ALA A 235 7.20 22.72 -2.32
N ASP A 236 7.69 23.60 -3.18
CA ASP A 236 7.20 24.98 -3.29
C ASP A 236 5.96 25.13 -4.21
N ALA A 237 5.54 24.06 -4.88
CA ALA A 237 4.42 24.11 -5.79
C ALA A 237 3.08 24.08 -5.03
N PRO A 238 2.06 24.86 -5.48
CA PRO A 238 0.71 24.76 -4.95
C PRO A 238 0.13 23.33 -5.09
N VAL A 239 -0.70 22.91 -4.14
CA VAL A 239 -1.32 21.57 -4.14
C VAL A 239 -2.10 21.30 -5.43
N GLU A 240 -2.79 22.31 -5.97
CA GLU A 240 -3.55 22.21 -7.23
C GLU A 240 -2.63 21.86 -8.41
N ARG A 241 -1.40 22.36 -8.42
CA ARG A 241 -0.40 22.01 -9.44
C ARG A 241 0.08 20.58 -9.29
N LEU A 242 0.36 20.12 -8.07
CA LEU A 242 0.72 18.72 -7.80
C LEU A 242 -0.40 17.79 -8.25
N ASN A 243 -1.63 18.11 -7.88
CA ASN A 243 -2.81 17.34 -8.26
C ASN A 243 -3.03 17.30 -9.78
N SER A 244 -2.75 18.40 -10.51
CA SER A 244 -2.83 18.42 -11.97
C SER A 244 -1.77 17.55 -12.65
N MET A 245 -0.67 17.27 -11.95
CA MET A 245 0.37 16.33 -12.36
C MET A 245 0.06 14.88 -11.93
N GLY A 246 -1.05 14.64 -11.26
CA GLY A 246 -1.41 13.33 -10.70
C GLY A 246 -0.66 12.96 -9.43
N LEU A 247 0.06 13.90 -8.83
CA LEU A 247 0.79 13.73 -7.59
C LEU A 247 -0.11 14.00 -6.38
N ARG A 248 0.14 13.28 -5.31
CA ARG A 248 -0.44 13.51 -3.98
C ARG A 248 0.29 14.65 -3.27
N THR A 249 -0.27 15.13 -2.17
CA THR A 249 0.34 16.21 -1.40
C THR A 249 1.76 15.86 -0.91
N LEU A 250 2.63 16.87 -0.90
CA LEU A 250 3.98 16.82 -0.32
C LEU A 250 4.01 17.30 1.14
N TYR A 251 2.86 17.63 1.70
CA TYR A 251 2.74 18.08 3.08
C TYR A 251 2.09 17.00 3.94
N ASP A 252 2.54 16.94 5.17
CA ASP A 252 1.82 16.16 6.19
C ASP A 252 0.51 16.86 6.50
N VAL A 253 -0.59 16.15 6.28
CA VAL A 253 -1.93 16.66 6.52
C VAL A 253 -2.46 15.91 7.72
N GLU A 254 -2.78 16.62 8.80
CA GLU A 254 -3.43 16.03 9.95
C GLU A 254 -4.91 15.74 9.66
N ALA A 255 -5.37 14.58 10.10
CA ALA A 255 -6.79 14.27 10.09
C ALA A 255 -7.50 15.10 11.16
N GLN A 256 -8.42 15.95 10.75
CA GLN A 256 -9.19 16.79 11.69
C GLN A 256 -10.30 15.97 12.32
N ALA A 257 -10.05 15.46 13.53
CA ALA A 257 -11.08 14.79 14.31
C ALA A 257 -12.20 15.78 14.65
N SER A 258 -13.43 15.44 14.27
CA SER A 258 -14.61 16.23 14.60
C SER A 258 -15.14 15.79 15.97
N PRO A 259 -15.67 16.71 16.81
CA PRO A 259 -16.28 16.33 18.07
C PRO A 259 -17.46 15.38 17.84
N ILE A 260 -17.56 14.37 18.68
CA ILE A 260 -18.67 13.41 18.66
C ILE A 260 -19.98 14.19 18.90
N SER A 261 -20.77 14.41 17.86
CA SER A 261 -22.12 14.96 18.02
C SER A 261 -23.02 13.84 18.54
N CYS A 262 -23.69 14.07 19.67
CA CYS A 262 -24.78 13.18 20.08
C CYS A 262 -25.85 13.19 18.98
N PRO A 263 -26.19 12.03 18.39
CA PRO A 263 -27.22 11.98 17.37
C PRO A 263 -28.56 12.41 17.97
N THR A 264 -29.19 13.39 17.35
CA THR A 264 -30.54 13.82 17.71
C THR A 264 -31.64 12.88 17.20
N LYS A 265 -31.24 11.90 16.36
CA LYS A 265 -32.07 10.85 15.76
C LYS A 265 -31.46 9.49 16.00
N ILE A 266 -32.25 8.44 15.85
CA ILE A 266 -31.77 7.05 15.89
C ILE A 266 -30.82 6.84 14.69
N PRO A 267 -29.52 6.58 14.92
CA PRO A 267 -28.56 6.40 13.82
C PRO A 267 -28.79 5.09 13.06
N ALA A 268 -28.30 5.04 11.81
CA ALA A 268 -28.36 3.83 11.00
C ALA A 268 -27.50 2.70 11.62
N LEU A 269 -26.32 3.03 12.14
CA LEU A 269 -25.46 2.13 12.91
C LEU A 269 -25.10 2.78 14.24
N GLU A 270 -25.24 2.01 15.33
CA GLU A 270 -24.75 2.40 16.64
C GLU A 270 -24.05 1.22 17.32
N VAL A 271 -22.85 1.47 17.80
CA VAL A 271 -22.02 0.53 18.59
C VAL A 271 -21.87 1.12 19.97
N ARG A 272 -22.22 0.37 21.01
CA ARG A 272 -22.16 0.79 22.42
C ARG A 272 -21.24 -0.11 23.22
N ASP A 273 -20.28 0.47 23.90
CA ASP A 273 -19.37 -0.15 24.88
C ASP A 273 -18.75 -1.48 24.40
N LEU A 274 -18.41 -1.53 23.10
CA LEU A 274 -17.95 -2.74 22.46
C LEU A 274 -16.57 -3.13 22.98
N THR A 275 -16.48 -4.31 23.57
CA THR A 275 -15.24 -4.92 24.06
C THR A 275 -14.99 -6.25 23.33
N VAL A 276 -13.80 -6.42 22.77
CA VAL A 276 -13.41 -7.62 22.02
C VAL A 276 -12.13 -8.22 22.58
N LYS A 277 -12.12 -9.56 22.73
CA LYS A 277 -10.94 -10.33 23.09
C LYS A 277 -10.45 -11.17 21.91
N ARG A 278 -9.12 -11.29 21.80
CA ARG A 278 -8.46 -12.21 20.86
C ARG A 278 -7.36 -12.96 21.60
N SER A 279 -7.36 -14.29 21.49
CA SER A 279 -6.39 -15.16 22.21
C SER A 279 -6.27 -14.84 23.71
N GLY A 280 -7.42 -14.58 24.38
CA GLY A 280 -7.48 -14.28 25.80
C GLY A 280 -7.14 -12.82 26.19
N LYS A 281 -6.55 -12.03 25.32
CA LYS A 281 -6.21 -10.61 25.56
C LYS A 281 -7.33 -9.68 25.07
N VAL A 282 -7.61 -8.60 25.81
CA VAL A 282 -8.51 -7.53 25.35
C VAL A 282 -7.77 -6.73 24.27
N VAL A 283 -8.35 -6.69 23.07
CA VAL A 283 -7.79 -5.95 21.92
C VAL A 283 -8.55 -4.64 21.69
N LEU A 284 -9.83 -4.60 22.06
CA LEU A 284 -10.68 -3.43 21.96
C LEU A 284 -11.47 -3.30 23.25
N SER A 285 -11.54 -2.12 23.85
CA SER A 285 -12.24 -1.85 25.11
C SER A 285 -13.18 -0.66 24.97
N SER A 286 -14.47 -0.89 25.32
CA SER A 286 -15.52 0.13 25.43
C SER A 286 -15.63 1.07 24.22
N ALA A 287 -15.50 0.54 23.00
CA ALA A 287 -15.61 1.35 21.77
C ALA A 287 -17.07 1.77 21.54
N ASN A 288 -17.25 3.06 21.22
CA ASN A 288 -18.54 3.67 20.94
C ASN A 288 -18.47 4.36 19.57
N ILE A 289 -19.36 3.99 18.64
CA ILE A 289 -19.40 4.52 17.27
C ILE A 289 -20.85 4.71 16.85
N SER A 290 -21.13 5.79 16.16
CA SER A 290 -22.41 5.98 15.49
C SER A 290 -22.18 6.46 14.06
N ALA A 291 -23.02 6.00 13.12
CA ALA A 291 -23.01 6.47 11.74
C ALA A 291 -24.44 6.50 11.20
N ASP A 292 -24.79 7.53 10.44
CA ASP A 292 -26.10 7.66 9.80
C ASP A 292 -25.96 7.66 8.27
N TYR A 293 -27.09 7.58 7.58
CA TYR A 293 -27.11 7.79 6.13
C TYR A 293 -26.64 9.22 5.82
N GLY A 294 -25.76 9.36 4.87
CA GLY A 294 -25.08 10.62 4.57
C GLY A 294 -23.74 10.78 5.28
N ASP A 295 -23.50 10.03 6.37
CA ASP A 295 -22.22 10.05 7.07
C ASP A 295 -21.18 9.13 6.41
N ILE A 296 -19.96 9.64 6.40
CA ILE A 296 -18.74 8.84 6.19
C ILE A 296 -17.86 9.06 7.41
N VAL A 297 -17.82 8.07 8.30
CA VAL A 297 -17.09 8.14 9.57
C VAL A 297 -15.69 7.56 9.38
N GLY A 298 -14.67 8.41 9.47
CA GLY A 298 -13.27 7.99 9.47
C GLY A 298 -12.84 7.50 10.85
N ILE A 299 -12.12 6.37 10.92
CA ILE A 299 -11.51 5.86 12.15
C ILE A 299 -10.00 5.86 11.98
N ILE A 300 -9.33 6.63 12.83
CA ILE A 300 -7.87 6.68 12.93
C ILE A 300 -7.39 6.01 14.24
N GLY A 301 -6.11 5.72 14.32
CA GLY A 301 -5.46 5.15 15.52
C GLY A 301 -4.24 4.33 15.14
N GLU A 302 -3.37 4.03 16.10
CA GLU A 302 -2.14 3.27 15.87
C GLU A 302 -2.38 1.85 15.35
N ASN A 303 -1.36 1.25 14.73
CA ASN A 303 -1.41 -0.15 14.35
C ASN A 303 -1.51 -1.05 15.59
N GLY A 304 -2.38 -2.06 15.49
CA GLY A 304 -2.61 -2.99 16.61
C GLY A 304 -3.65 -2.55 17.64
N ILE A 305 -4.16 -1.30 17.61
CA ILE A 305 -5.16 -0.81 18.58
C ILE A 305 -6.54 -1.49 18.46
N GLY A 306 -6.78 -2.24 17.37
CA GLY A 306 -8.01 -3.01 17.22
C GLY A 306 -8.96 -2.55 16.12
N LYS A 307 -8.56 -1.63 15.21
CA LYS A 307 -9.40 -1.12 14.12
C LYS A 307 -10.00 -2.22 13.23
N THR A 308 -9.16 -3.10 12.68
CA THR A 308 -9.62 -4.27 11.90
C THR A 308 -10.47 -5.24 12.74
N THR A 309 -10.15 -5.39 14.04
CA THR A 309 -10.94 -6.20 14.96
C THR A 309 -12.35 -5.62 15.13
N LEU A 310 -12.44 -4.31 15.28
CA LEU A 310 -13.72 -3.58 15.32
C LEU A 310 -14.55 -3.83 14.05
N ALA A 311 -13.95 -3.61 12.87
CA ALA A 311 -14.62 -3.83 11.59
C ALA A 311 -15.15 -5.28 11.45
N ARG A 312 -14.32 -6.28 11.78
CA ARG A 312 -14.70 -7.69 11.76
C ARG A 312 -15.80 -8.03 12.76
N THR A 313 -15.84 -7.35 13.92
CA THR A 313 -16.89 -7.55 14.91
C THR A 313 -18.19 -6.92 14.45
N ILE A 314 -18.18 -5.71 13.90
CA ILE A 314 -19.37 -5.05 13.37
C ILE A 314 -20.00 -5.86 12.23
N CYS A 315 -19.20 -6.44 11.33
CA CYS A 315 -19.75 -7.29 10.25
C CYS A 315 -20.07 -8.73 10.67
N GLY A 316 -19.88 -9.09 11.94
CA GLY A 316 -20.23 -10.41 12.46
C GLY A 316 -19.24 -11.54 12.14
N LEU A 317 -18.00 -11.21 11.73
CA LEU A 317 -16.92 -12.19 11.54
C LEU A 317 -16.22 -12.53 12.86
N MET A 318 -16.34 -11.65 13.85
CA MET A 318 -15.85 -11.89 15.21
C MET A 318 -16.98 -11.63 16.20
N LYS A 319 -16.93 -12.35 17.34
CA LYS A 319 -17.89 -12.16 18.41
C LYS A 319 -17.34 -11.19 19.45
N GLU A 320 -18.17 -10.26 19.88
CA GLU A 320 -17.91 -9.38 21.02
C GLU A 320 -17.87 -10.16 22.34
N LYS A 321 -17.11 -9.61 23.31
CA LYS A 321 -17.16 -10.08 24.71
C LYS A 321 -18.28 -9.34 25.46
N GLU A 322 -18.37 -8.02 25.24
CA GLU A 322 -19.31 -7.11 25.89
C GLU A 322 -19.70 -6.03 24.90
N GLY A 323 -20.82 -5.37 25.15
CA GLY A 323 -21.36 -4.30 24.32
C GLY A 323 -22.36 -4.75 23.27
N ASP A 324 -23.03 -3.82 22.66
CA ASP A 324 -24.16 -4.02 21.76
C ASP A 324 -23.95 -3.28 20.42
N ILE A 325 -24.51 -3.85 19.35
CA ILE A 325 -24.51 -3.27 18.02
C ILE A 325 -25.96 -3.15 17.52
N TYR A 326 -26.36 -1.95 17.17
CA TYR A 326 -27.72 -1.63 16.73
C TYR A 326 -27.74 -1.16 15.28
N PHE A 327 -28.78 -1.53 14.54
CA PHE A 327 -29.12 -0.97 13.23
C PHE A 327 -30.51 -0.33 13.29
N ALA A 328 -30.59 0.95 13.01
CA ALA A 328 -31.81 1.75 13.10
C ALA A 328 -32.56 1.52 14.44
N GLY A 329 -31.82 1.49 15.55
CA GLY A 329 -32.34 1.28 16.90
C GLY A 329 -32.66 -0.17 17.28
N LYS A 330 -32.51 -1.14 16.35
CA LYS A 330 -32.75 -2.56 16.61
C LYS A 330 -31.44 -3.29 16.89
N LEU A 331 -31.37 -4.02 17.99
CA LEU A 331 -30.20 -4.85 18.34
C LEU A 331 -29.96 -5.91 17.27
N MET A 332 -28.71 -6.02 16.82
CA MET A 332 -28.28 -6.94 15.76
C MET A 332 -27.62 -8.18 16.33
N ASP A 333 -28.14 -9.33 16.00
CA ASP A 333 -27.40 -10.59 16.15
C ASP A 333 -26.33 -10.77 15.04
N VAL A 334 -25.48 -11.80 15.18
CA VAL A 334 -24.39 -12.08 14.22
C VAL A 334 -24.92 -12.35 12.81
N ARG A 335 -26.12 -12.96 12.68
CA ARG A 335 -26.72 -13.27 11.36
C ARG A 335 -27.20 -12.01 10.66
N MET A 336 -27.86 -11.13 11.42
CA MET A 336 -28.30 -9.84 10.91
C MET A 336 -27.11 -8.99 10.45
N ARG A 337 -26.03 -8.93 11.26
CA ARG A 337 -24.81 -8.18 10.90
C ARG A 337 -24.26 -8.64 9.56
N LYS A 338 -24.17 -9.94 9.31
CA LYS A 338 -23.71 -10.50 8.03
C LYS A 338 -24.60 -10.16 6.82
N GLN A 339 -25.87 -9.85 7.04
CA GLN A 339 -26.81 -9.44 5.99
C GLN A 339 -26.79 -7.94 5.72
N PHE A 340 -26.62 -7.13 6.76
CA PHE A 340 -26.75 -5.67 6.67
C PHE A 340 -25.42 -4.95 6.50
N VAL A 341 -24.28 -5.61 6.76
CA VAL A 341 -22.94 -5.03 6.74
C VAL A 341 -22.10 -5.69 5.69
N PHE A 342 -21.45 -4.91 4.84
CA PHE A 342 -20.42 -5.35 3.91
C PHE A 342 -19.07 -4.78 4.31
N LEU A 343 -18.05 -5.65 4.40
CA LEU A 343 -16.68 -5.26 4.74
C LEU A 343 -15.79 -5.40 3.50
N VAL A 344 -15.15 -4.31 3.10
CA VAL A 344 -13.99 -4.33 2.20
C VAL A 344 -12.75 -4.51 3.06
N MET A 345 -12.07 -5.63 2.88
CA MET A 345 -10.89 -6.02 3.67
C MET A 345 -9.63 -5.31 3.16
N GLN A 346 -8.66 -5.12 4.04
CA GLN A 346 -7.36 -4.54 3.74
C GLN A 346 -6.62 -5.30 2.62
N ASP A 347 -6.63 -6.65 2.66
CA ASP A 347 -6.08 -7.49 1.60
C ASP A 347 -7.22 -8.02 0.70
N PRO A 348 -7.36 -7.50 -0.54
CA PRO A 348 -8.40 -7.91 -1.48
C PRO A 348 -8.41 -9.40 -1.82
N ASN A 349 -7.25 -10.07 -1.73
CA ASN A 349 -7.15 -11.49 -2.09
C ASN A 349 -8.01 -12.41 -1.21
N TYR A 350 -8.40 -11.95 -0.02
CA TYR A 350 -9.31 -12.71 0.85
C TYR A 350 -10.80 -12.60 0.48
N GLN A 351 -11.14 -11.77 -0.51
CA GLN A 351 -12.53 -11.50 -0.90
C GLN A 351 -12.86 -11.84 -2.34
N LEU A 352 -11.89 -12.22 -3.16
CA LEU A 352 -12.04 -12.44 -4.60
C LEU A 352 -11.92 -13.93 -4.89
N PHE A 353 -12.99 -14.54 -5.40
CA PHE A 353 -13.14 -15.99 -5.56
C PHE A 353 -13.57 -16.43 -6.96
N SER A 354 -14.11 -15.51 -7.78
CA SER A 354 -14.61 -15.82 -9.12
C SER A 354 -13.46 -15.96 -10.13
N ASP A 355 -13.77 -16.48 -11.30
CA ASP A 355 -12.88 -16.62 -12.45
C ASP A 355 -12.72 -15.31 -13.27
N SER A 356 -13.59 -14.33 -13.04
CA SER A 356 -13.55 -13.04 -13.73
C SER A 356 -14.04 -11.87 -12.86
N VAL A 357 -13.61 -10.64 -13.20
CA VAL A 357 -14.06 -9.40 -12.54
C VAL A 357 -15.59 -9.29 -12.62
N VAL A 358 -16.17 -9.50 -13.79
CA VAL A 358 -17.63 -9.42 -13.95
C VAL A 358 -18.34 -10.54 -13.20
N GLY A 359 -17.72 -11.73 -13.09
CA GLY A 359 -18.22 -12.84 -12.28
C GLY A 359 -18.30 -12.49 -10.79
N GLU A 360 -17.29 -11.84 -10.23
CA GLU A 360 -17.33 -11.32 -8.84
C GLU A 360 -18.48 -10.33 -8.62
N MET A 361 -18.69 -9.43 -9.58
CA MET A 361 -19.77 -8.45 -9.49
C MET A 361 -21.15 -9.12 -9.55
N ALA A 362 -21.32 -10.12 -10.40
CA ALA A 362 -22.56 -10.89 -10.50
C ALA A 362 -22.89 -11.69 -9.23
N LEU A 363 -21.86 -12.23 -8.55
CA LEU A 363 -22.04 -12.94 -7.27
C LEU A 363 -22.53 -12.01 -6.15
N THR A 364 -22.15 -10.74 -6.22
CA THR A 364 -22.47 -9.74 -5.18
C THR A 364 -23.79 -9.03 -5.43
N ALA A 365 -24.15 -8.84 -6.70
CA ALA A 365 -25.38 -8.16 -7.10
C ALA A 365 -26.60 -9.05 -6.88
N SER A 366 -27.50 -8.64 -6.00
CA SER A 366 -28.75 -9.37 -5.74
C SER A 366 -29.72 -9.22 -6.90
N GLY A 367 -29.58 -10.05 -7.92
CA GLY A 367 -30.50 -10.13 -9.06
C GLY A 367 -30.10 -9.34 -10.31
N ASP A 368 -29.00 -8.63 -10.29
CA ASP A 368 -28.44 -7.96 -11.48
C ASP A 368 -27.68 -8.97 -12.35
N THR A 369 -27.85 -8.82 -13.66
CA THR A 369 -27.07 -9.60 -14.63
C THR A 369 -25.65 -9.00 -14.76
N PRO A 370 -24.66 -9.80 -15.15
CA PRO A 370 -23.30 -9.32 -15.42
C PRO A 370 -23.22 -8.12 -16.37
N ASP A 371 -24.22 -7.93 -17.21
CA ASP A 371 -24.32 -6.86 -18.20
C ASP A 371 -25.35 -5.78 -17.85
N SER A 372 -25.75 -5.65 -16.58
CA SER A 372 -26.64 -4.57 -16.17
C SER A 372 -25.98 -3.20 -16.36
N ASP A 373 -26.82 -2.17 -16.57
CA ASP A 373 -26.33 -0.78 -16.73
C ASP A 373 -25.56 -0.30 -15.50
N GLU A 374 -25.96 -0.75 -14.31
CA GLU A 374 -25.28 -0.40 -13.06
C GLU A 374 -23.88 -1.04 -12.97
N VAL A 375 -23.75 -2.31 -13.36
CA VAL A 375 -22.44 -2.98 -13.42
C VAL A 375 -21.51 -2.26 -14.40
N ARG A 376 -22.01 -1.97 -15.62
CA ARG A 376 -21.24 -1.20 -16.62
C ARG A 376 -20.81 0.17 -16.11
N ARG A 377 -21.72 0.90 -15.45
CA ARG A 377 -21.44 2.22 -14.87
C ARG A 377 -20.32 2.15 -13.81
N ILE A 378 -20.42 1.19 -12.89
CA ILE A 378 -19.41 1.03 -11.80
C ILE A 378 -18.07 0.63 -12.39
N LEU A 379 -18.00 -0.30 -13.35
CA LEU A 379 -16.77 -0.69 -14.03
C LEU A 379 -16.11 0.52 -14.72
N SER A 380 -16.90 1.35 -15.40
CA SER A 380 -16.39 2.56 -16.05
C SER A 380 -15.86 3.59 -15.06
N VAL A 381 -16.60 3.88 -13.99
CA VAL A 381 -16.20 4.88 -12.96
C VAL A 381 -14.90 4.47 -12.26
N LEU A 382 -14.72 3.17 -12.02
CA LEU A 382 -13.56 2.62 -11.31
C LEU A 382 -12.45 2.14 -12.26
N GLU A 383 -12.55 2.43 -13.57
CA GLU A 383 -11.57 2.02 -14.61
C GLU A 383 -11.24 0.53 -14.57
N LEU A 384 -12.27 -0.30 -14.58
CA LEU A 384 -12.15 -1.76 -14.59
C LEU A 384 -12.72 -2.37 -15.87
N THR A 385 -13.21 -1.54 -16.82
CA THR A 385 -13.86 -2.01 -18.06
C THR A 385 -12.93 -2.89 -18.89
N ASP A 386 -11.67 -2.48 -19.07
CA ASP A 386 -10.68 -3.20 -19.90
C ASP A 386 -10.21 -4.53 -19.28
N VAL A 387 -10.50 -4.75 -18.01
CA VAL A 387 -10.11 -5.96 -17.27
C VAL A 387 -11.31 -6.80 -16.84
N ARG A 388 -12.52 -6.48 -17.34
CA ARG A 388 -13.79 -7.08 -16.88
C ARG A 388 -13.81 -8.61 -16.97
N ASP A 389 -13.16 -9.18 -17.98
CA ASP A 389 -13.12 -10.60 -18.24
C ASP A 389 -11.86 -11.31 -17.73
N ARG A 390 -10.95 -10.55 -17.08
CA ARG A 390 -9.73 -11.10 -16.48
C ARG A 390 -10.00 -11.75 -15.14
N HIS A 391 -9.18 -12.76 -14.83
CA HIS A 391 -9.20 -13.40 -13.51
C HIS A 391 -8.76 -12.39 -12.44
N PRO A 392 -9.49 -12.24 -11.30
CA PRO A 392 -9.16 -11.25 -10.27
C PRO A 392 -7.74 -11.35 -9.73
N LEU A 393 -7.16 -12.54 -9.64
CA LEU A 393 -5.77 -12.70 -9.16
C LEU A 393 -4.73 -12.13 -10.13
N SER A 394 -5.04 -11.99 -11.43
CA SER A 394 -4.15 -11.38 -12.42
C SER A 394 -4.14 -9.85 -12.39
N LEU A 395 -5.02 -9.23 -11.62
CA LEU A 395 -5.12 -7.79 -11.47
C LEU A 395 -3.98 -7.22 -10.63
N SER A 396 -3.61 -5.96 -10.89
CA SER A 396 -2.74 -5.21 -9.99
C SER A 396 -3.38 -4.97 -8.62
N GLY A 397 -2.59 -4.68 -7.60
CA GLY A 397 -3.10 -4.39 -6.25
C GLY A 397 -4.17 -3.30 -6.24
N GLY A 398 -3.94 -2.17 -6.92
CA GLY A 398 -4.91 -1.08 -7.04
C GLY A 398 -6.18 -1.46 -7.81
N GLN A 399 -6.08 -2.32 -8.85
CA GLN A 399 -7.27 -2.84 -9.55
C GLN A 399 -8.09 -3.76 -8.66
N LYS A 400 -7.45 -4.65 -7.90
CA LYS A 400 -8.12 -5.50 -6.91
C LYS A 400 -8.85 -4.68 -5.85
N GLN A 401 -8.21 -3.63 -5.35
CA GLN A 401 -8.81 -2.73 -4.36
C GLN A 401 -10.06 -2.04 -4.94
N ARG A 402 -9.97 -1.49 -6.15
CA ARG A 402 -11.12 -0.89 -6.83
C ARG A 402 -12.23 -1.91 -7.11
N LEU A 403 -11.89 -3.16 -7.42
CA LEU A 403 -12.88 -4.23 -7.57
C LEU A 403 -13.64 -4.47 -6.27
N CYS A 404 -12.94 -4.60 -5.13
CA CYS A 404 -13.62 -4.76 -3.83
C CYS A 404 -14.55 -3.58 -3.50
N ILE A 405 -14.20 -2.35 -3.91
CA ILE A 405 -15.07 -1.17 -3.76
C ILE A 405 -16.29 -1.28 -4.71
N ALA A 406 -16.11 -1.79 -5.93
CA ALA A 406 -17.19 -2.07 -6.85
C ALA A 406 -18.19 -3.08 -6.25
N LEU A 407 -17.70 -4.15 -5.61
CA LEU A 407 -18.54 -5.13 -4.91
C LEU A 407 -19.33 -4.48 -3.77
N ALA A 408 -18.69 -3.61 -2.96
CA ALA A 408 -19.38 -2.88 -1.91
C ALA A 408 -20.50 -1.97 -2.46
N ALA A 409 -20.26 -1.35 -3.62
CA ALA A 409 -21.26 -0.51 -4.29
C ALA A 409 -22.51 -1.32 -4.72
N LEU A 410 -22.31 -2.52 -5.29
CA LEU A 410 -23.39 -3.42 -5.72
C LEU A 410 -24.08 -4.15 -4.57
N SER A 411 -23.40 -4.30 -3.43
CA SER A 411 -23.95 -5.03 -2.29
C SER A 411 -25.28 -4.44 -1.80
N PRO A 412 -26.29 -5.26 -1.47
CA PRO A 412 -27.54 -4.80 -0.87
C PRO A 412 -27.38 -4.31 0.58
N ALA A 413 -26.20 -4.48 1.17
CA ALA A 413 -25.89 -4.05 2.52
C ALA A 413 -26.18 -2.54 2.73
N LYS A 414 -26.61 -2.20 3.94
CA LYS A 414 -26.96 -0.82 4.34
C LYS A 414 -25.82 -0.11 5.05
N ILE A 415 -24.86 -0.88 5.54
CA ILE A 415 -23.65 -0.41 6.23
C ILE A 415 -22.46 -0.91 5.44
N LEU A 416 -21.55 -0.02 5.08
CA LEU A 416 -20.30 -0.37 4.41
C LEU A 416 -19.12 -0.05 5.33
N LEU A 417 -18.24 -1.00 5.48
CA LEU A 417 -16.98 -0.85 6.20
C LEU A 417 -15.82 -0.99 5.21
N PHE A 418 -14.88 -0.07 5.25
CA PHE A 418 -13.69 -0.08 4.42
C PHE A 418 -12.46 -0.10 5.32
N ASP A 419 -11.63 -1.14 5.20
CA ASP A 419 -10.39 -1.28 5.95
C ASP A 419 -9.21 -1.00 4.98
N GLU A 420 -8.57 0.16 5.14
CA GLU A 420 -7.48 0.70 4.31
C GLU A 420 -7.79 0.73 2.80
N PRO A 421 -8.87 1.41 2.35
CA PRO A 421 -9.33 1.34 0.96
C PRO A 421 -8.42 2.05 -0.05
N THR A 422 -7.42 2.83 0.39
CA THR A 422 -6.53 3.62 -0.48
C THR A 422 -5.09 3.15 -0.48
N SER A 423 -4.79 2.00 0.14
CA SER A 423 -3.43 1.44 0.12
C SER A 423 -2.95 1.22 -1.32
N GLY A 424 -1.81 1.82 -1.69
CA GLY A 424 -1.23 1.73 -3.04
C GLY A 424 -2.02 2.44 -4.15
N LEU A 425 -2.90 3.40 -3.82
CA LEU A 425 -3.61 4.20 -4.82
C LEU A 425 -2.90 5.53 -5.11
N ASP A 426 -2.81 5.84 -6.40
CA ASP A 426 -2.43 7.15 -6.88
C ASP A 426 -3.52 8.21 -6.60
N PHE A 427 -3.21 9.48 -6.86
CA PHE A 427 -4.14 10.60 -6.64
C PHE A 427 -5.45 10.44 -7.43
N GLY A 428 -5.39 10.04 -8.70
CA GLY A 428 -6.56 9.89 -9.56
C GLY A 428 -7.50 8.79 -9.04
N ASN A 429 -6.95 7.62 -8.72
CA ASN A 429 -7.71 6.51 -8.17
C ASN A 429 -8.26 6.80 -6.78
N MET A 430 -7.49 7.49 -5.92
CA MET A 430 -7.96 7.95 -4.62
C MET A 430 -9.21 8.85 -4.75
N ASN A 431 -9.20 9.80 -5.69
CA ASN A 431 -10.35 10.69 -5.94
C ASN A 431 -11.58 9.92 -6.48
N ARG A 432 -11.37 8.93 -7.36
CA ARG A 432 -12.48 8.08 -7.84
C ARG A 432 -13.14 7.32 -6.72
N VAL A 433 -12.34 6.72 -5.84
CA VAL A 433 -12.82 6.04 -4.64
C VAL A 433 -13.57 7.03 -3.74
N ALA A 434 -13.01 8.19 -3.45
CA ALA A 434 -13.66 9.21 -2.63
C ALA A 434 -15.03 9.63 -3.18
N ASN A 435 -15.12 9.87 -4.49
CA ASN A 435 -16.37 10.24 -5.14
C ASN A 435 -17.40 9.10 -5.08
N MET A 436 -16.97 7.85 -5.28
CA MET A 436 -17.83 6.68 -5.14
C MET A 436 -18.39 6.56 -3.72
N LEU A 437 -17.55 6.71 -2.69
CA LEU A 437 -18.01 6.64 -1.31
C LEU A 437 -19.01 7.78 -0.97
N LYS A 438 -18.73 9.00 -1.46
CA LYS A 438 -19.68 10.14 -1.29
C LYS A 438 -21.04 9.88 -1.97
N GLU A 439 -21.04 9.22 -3.12
CA GLU A 439 -22.28 8.83 -3.78
C GLU A 439 -23.03 7.75 -2.97
N LEU A 440 -22.33 6.73 -2.50
CA LEU A 440 -22.89 5.62 -1.74
C LEU A 440 -23.42 6.08 -0.36
N SER A 441 -22.76 7.05 0.29
CA SER A 441 -23.17 7.55 1.61
C SER A 441 -24.60 8.10 1.62
N LYS A 442 -25.10 8.63 0.49
CA LYS A 442 -26.47 9.12 0.37
C LYS A 442 -27.53 8.06 0.71
N LYS A 443 -27.20 6.78 0.58
CA LYS A 443 -28.11 5.65 0.78
C LYS A 443 -27.63 4.62 1.80
N LYS A 444 -26.37 4.71 2.22
CA LYS A 444 -25.70 3.75 3.10
C LYS A 444 -24.91 4.48 4.17
N ALA A 445 -24.81 3.92 5.37
CA ALA A 445 -23.88 4.39 6.39
C ALA A 445 -22.49 3.84 6.10
N ILE A 446 -21.47 4.69 6.13
CA ILE A 446 -20.12 4.30 5.74
C ILE A 446 -19.15 4.55 6.89
N ILE A 447 -18.31 3.55 7.16
CA ILE A 447 -17.15 3.66 8.05
C ILE A 447 -15.89 3.36 7.25
N VAL A 448 -14.90 4.22 7.39
CA VAL A 448 -13.59 4.09 6.75
C VAL A 448 -12.52 4.03 7.82
N ILE A 449 -11.77 2.94 7.85
CA ILE A 449 -10.55 2.81 8.65
C ILE A 449 -9.39 3.13 7.73
N SER A 450 -8.60 4.15 8.04
CA SER A 450 -7.42 4.47 7.24
C SER A 450 -6.37 5.26 8.01
N HIS A 451 -5.12 5.14 7.58
CA HIS A 451 -3.99 5.97 7.98
C HIS A 451 -3.72 7.09 6.96
N ASP A 452 -4.50 7.17 5.90
CA ASP A 452 -4.38 8.12 4.82
C ASP A 452 -5.16 9.40 5.15
N ASN A 453 -4.51 10.33 5.84
CA ASN A 453 -5.14 11.57 6.28
C ASN A 453 -5.62 12.43 5.10
N GLU A 454 -4.92 12.44 3.97
CA GLU A 454 -5.33 13.15 2.76
C GLU A 454 -6.68 12.60 2.25
N PHE A 455 -6.82 11.28 2.19
CA PHE A 455 -8.06 10.62 1.82
C PHE A 455 -9.18 10.87 2.83
N LEU A 456 -8.89 10.72 4.13
CA LEU A 456 -9.89 10.94 5.18
C LEU A 456 -10.45 12.37 5.14
N ASN A 457 -9.59 13.39 4.99
CA ASN A 457 -10.01 14.78 4.86
C ASN A 457 -10.81 15.05 3.58
N LEU A 458 -10.51 14.29 2.51
CA LEU A 458 -11.24 14.40 1.25
C LEU A 458 -12.66 13.82 1.34
N VAL A 459 -12.86 12.74 2.11
CA VAL A 459 -14.09 11.94 2.02
C VAL A 459 -14.94 11.94 3.28
N CYS A 460 -14.34 12.01 4.47
CA CYS A 460 -15.06 11.84 5.72
C CYS A 460 -15.86 13.09 6.13
N THR A 461 -17.06 12.86 6.62
CA THR A 461 -17.88 13.89 7.28
C THR A 461 -17.48 14.07 8.74
N ARG A 462 -17.00 12.99 9.37
CA ARG A 462 -16.47 12.96 10.74
C ARG A 462 -15.28 12.04 10.83
N ILE A 463 -14.32 12.39 11.67
CA ILE A 463 -13.16 11.54 11.97
C ILE A 463 -13.11 11.35 13.49
N MET A 464 -12.86 10.12 13.91
CA MET A 464 -12.71 9.74 15.31
C MET A 464 -11.44 8.92 15.53
N SER A 465 -10.82 9.09 16.68
CA SER A 465 -9.70 8.25 17.13
C SER A 465 -10.21 7.09 17.97
N LEU A 466 -9.63 5.92 17.75
CA LEU A 466 -9.89 4.72 18.54
C LEU A 466 -8.86 4.60 19.68
#